data_3ef3756079db80c114abd4b406f015e1
#
_entry.id   3ef3756079db80c114abd4b406f015e1
#
_cell.length_a   1.000
_cell.length_b   1.000
_cell.length_c   1.000
_cell.angle_alpha   90.00
_cell.angle_beta   90.00
_cell.angle_gamma   90.00
#
_symmetry.space_group_name_H-M   'P 1'
#
loop_
_entity.id
_entity.type
_entity.pdbx_description
1 polymer ?
#
loop_
_entity_poly.entity_id
_entity_poly.type
_entity_poly.pdbx_seq_one_letter_code
_entity_poly.pdbx_strand_id
1 'polypeptide(L)'
;MEEVIDTVAERFNVEKNIASRLIMTESAAYHSKAKERCMKDLGCEKYEVIATLDDRTSSICRSMDSKVFDMKDYQVGVTAPPFHVNCRTVTAPYYDKIDGDINLRASRTEDDDYELVDVKDYQDWYDRYVEKPHYILHANDEGNFDYKDKANEYHWLFKIDKVDYNSVREVFSQYEAGMVDLSYETAIVVRADGNVFGIIGGENFVNSQVVGDLTGAYITHNHPKKYTEFSFSDEDINSFIEYKLAYLKGLDYKYEYEISWDLFESDKYSDDPDEWKNFEYVKHNIQIGKALEKGIRYRRFKRWQI
;
A
#
# COMPACT_ATOMS: atom_id res chain seq x y z
N MET A 1 11.34 8.40 -33.59
CA MET A 1 11.61 9.51 -32.65
C MET A 1 13.11 9.79 -32.54
N GLU A 2 13.92 8.77 -32.32
CA GLU A 2 15.38 8.89 -32.17
C GLU A 2 16.06 9.52 -33.41
N GLU A 3 15.71 9.07 -34.61
CA GLU A 3 16.21 9.63 -35.89
C GLU A 3 15.90 11.14 -36.03
N VAL A 4 14.74 11.59 -35.55
CA VAL A 4 14.36 13.01 -35.56
C VAL A 4 15.21 13.80 -34.57
N ILE A 5 15.49 13.23 -33.41
CA ILE A 5 16.35 13.84 -32.39
C ILE A 5 17.76 14.01 -32.94
N ASP A 6 18.31 13.00 -33.57
CA ASP A 6 19.64 13.01 -34.19
C ASP A 6 19.73 14.08 -35.28
N THR A 7 18.76 14.12 -36.18
CA THR A 7 18.69 15.13 -37.27
C THR A 7 18.65 16.56 -36.69
N VAL A 8 17.87 16.81 -35.65
CA VAL A 8 17.77 18.13 -35.01
C VAL A 8 19.08 18.48 -34.28
N ALA A 9 19.66 17.53 -33.54
CA ALA A 9 20.92 17.73 -32.85
C ALA A 9 22.06 18.12 -33.82
N GLU A 10 22.19 17.39 -34.92
CA GLU A 10 23.18 17.67 -35.98
C GLU A 10 22.92 19.03 -36.64
N ARG A 11 21.70 19.30 -37.06
CA ARG A 11 21.33 20.51 -37.81
C ARG A 11 21.55 21.80 -37.00
N PHE A 12 21.32 21.75 -35.71
CA PHE A 12 21.47 22.91 -34.82
C PHE A 12 22.77 22.89 -34.01
N ASN A 13 23.59 21.87 -34.18
CA ASN A 13 24.86 21.67 -33.48
C ASN A 13 24.67 21.75 -31.94
N VAL A 14 23.68 21.03 -31.42
CA VAL A 14 23.37 20.92 -29.99
C VAL A 14 23.49 19.47 -29.57
N GLU A 15 23.64 19.27 -28.24
CA GLU A 15 23.64 17.92 -27.65
C GLU A 15 22.28 17.22 -27.83
N LYS A 16 22.31 15.89 -28.03
CA LYS A 16 21.10 15.07 -28.25
C LYS A 16 20.06 15.23 -27.11
N ASN A 17 20.51 15.41 -25.87
CA ASN A 17 19.61 15.66 -24.74
C ASN A 17 18.84 16.98 -24.88
N ILE A 18 19.46 18.03 -25.42
CA ILE A 18 18.82 19.34 -25.67
C ILE A 18 17.80 19.19 -26.80
N ALA A 19 18.18 18.53 -27.91
CA ALA A 19 17.29 18.26 -29.04
C ALA A 19 16.08 17.40 -28.58
N SER A 20 16.31 16.37 -27.80
CA SER A 20 15.28 15.50 -27.25
C SER A 20 14.28 16.28 -26.38
N ARG A 21 14.77 17.11 -25.48
CA ARG A 21 13.91 17.95 -24.62
C ARG A 21 13.00 18.87 -25.42
N LEU A 22 13.54 19.51 -26.45
CA LEU A 22 12.76 20.35 -27.35
C LEU A 22 11.67 19.55 -28.05
N ILE A 23 12.06 18.46 -28.75
CA ILE A 23 11.13 17.65 -29.53
C ILE A 23 10.02 17.06 -28.66
N MET A 24 10.35 16.52 -27.48
CA MET A 24 9.37 15.94 -26.57
C MET A 24 8.40 16.97 -26.04
N THR A 25 8.87 18.18 -25.71
CA THR A 25 8.02 19.26 -25.22
C THR A 25 7.09 19.80 -26.30
N GLU A 26 7.60 20.05 -27.50
CA GLU A 26 6.79 20.50 -28.64
C GLU A 26 5.76 19.43 -29.07
N SER A 27 6.16 18.16 -29.07
CA SER A 27 5.25 17.06 -29.36
C SER A 27 4.11 17.01 -28.32
N ALA A 28 4.42 17.16 -27.03
CA ALA A 28 3.42 17.20 -25.98
C ALA A 28 2.44 18.38 -26.15
N ALA A 29 2.96 19.57 -26.51
CA ALA A 29 2.12 20.75 -26.78
C ALA A 29 1.21 20.54 -28.00
N TYR A 30 1.73 19.91 -29.04
CA TYR A 30 0.95 19.58 -30.24
C TYR A 30 -0.17 18.56 -29.93
N HIS A 31 0.19 17.50 -29.18
CA HIS A 31 -0.80 16.52 -28.74
C HIS A 31 -1.89 17.12 -27.84
N SER A 32 -1.53 18.03 -26.95
CA SER A 32 -2.47 18.75 -26.11
C SER A 32 -3.48 19.54 -26.94
N LYS A 33 -3.01 20.27 -27.95
CA LYS A 33 -3.88 21.02 -28.87
C LYS A 33 -4.75 20.12 -29.75
N ALA A 34 -4.25 18.98 -30.19
CA ALA A 34 -5.03 18.02 -30.96
C ALA A 34 -6.15 17.41 -30.09
N LYS A 35 -5.85 17.09 -28.84
CA LYS A 35 -6.85 16.62 -27.85
C LYS A 35 -7.92 17.67 -27.55
N GLU A 36 -7.52 18.94 -27.35
CA GLU A 36 -8.45 20.06 -27.18
C GLU A 36 -9.47 20.08 -28.32
N ARG A 37 -8.99 20.04 -29.54
CA ARG A 37 -9.86 20.07 -30.73
C ARG A 37 -10.78 18.84 -30.77
N CYS A 38 -10.24 17.64 -30.56
CA CYS A 38 -11.01 16.42 -30.54
C CYS A 38 -12.14 16.46 -29.48
N MET A 39 -11.83 16.89 -28.25
CA MET A 39 -12.81 17.01 -27.18
C MET A 39 -13.90 18.04 -27.52
N LYS A 40 -13.53 19.17 -28.13
CA LYS A 40 -14.53 20.17 -28.60
C LYS A 40 -15.43 19.64 -29.71
N ASP A 41 -14.83 18.91 -30.66
CA ASP A 41 -15.61 18.30 -31.77
C ASP A 41 -16.56 17.20 -31.25
N LEU A 42 -16.23 16.54 -30.13
CA LEU A 42 -17.06 15.57 -29.42
C LEU A 42 -18.09 16.20 -28.46
N GLY A 43 -18.11 17.54 -28.33
CA GLY A 43 -19.03 18.24 -27.45
C GLY A 43 -18.75 18.10 -25.96
N CYS A 44 -17.50 17.78 -25.56
CA CYS A 44 -17.11 17.73 -24.15
C CYS A 44 -17.19 19.14 -23.53
N GLU A 45 -17.80 19.24 -22.36
CA GLU A 45 -17.94 20.51 -21.64
C GLU A 45 -16.78 20.74 -20.68
N LYS A 46 -16.23 19.65 -20.12
CA LYS A 46 -15.15 19.66 -19.13
C LYS A 46 -14.06 18.65 -19.48
N TYR A 47 -12.86 18.89 -18.94
CA TYR A 47 -11.74 17.95 -19.02
C TYR A 47 -11.03 17.86 -17.67
N GLU A 48 -10.39 16.73 -17.46
CA GLU A 48 -9.57 16.44 -16.28
C GLU A 48 -8.09 16.36 -16.68
N VAL A 49 -7.23 16.84 -15.79
CA VAL A 49 -5.77 16.71 -15.92
C VAL A 49 -5.32 15.40 -15.25
N ILE A 50 -4.55 14.60 -15.97
CA ILE A 50 -4.07 13.30 -15.50
C ILE A 50 -2.55 13.28 -15.51
N ALA A 51 -1.94 13.32 -14.34
CA ALA A 51 -0.49 13.19 -14.20
C ALA A 51 -0.05 11.72 -14.29
N THR A 52 1.19 11.48 -14.69
CA THR A 52 1.78 10.16 -14.64
C THR A 52 2.04 9.76 -13.18
N LEU A 53 1.65 8.56 -12.77
CA LEU A 53 1.92 8.03 -11.44
C LEU A 53 3.31 7.38 -11.43
N ASP A 54 4.32 8.18 -11.12
CA ASP A 54 5.70 7.75 -10.86
C ASP A 54 6.45 8.80 -10.02
N ASP A 55 7.61 8.44 -9.49
CA ASP A 55 8.48 9.29 -8.66
C ASP A 55 9.08 10.49 -9.41
N ARG A 56 9.16 10.40 -10.76
CA ARG A 56 9.73 11.43 -11.66
C ARG A 56 8.73 12.54 -12.00
N THR A 57 7.48 12.42 -11.57
CA THR A 57 6.44 13.43 -11.84
C THR A 57 6.71 14.71 -11.03
N SER A 58 6.80 15.84 -11.74
CA SER A 58 7.14 17.14 -11.14
C SER A 58 6.06 17.65 -10.19
N SER A 59 6.45 18.50 -9.24
CA SER A 59 5.53 19.11 -8.26
C SER A 59 4.37 19.87 -8.93
N ILE A 60 4.61 20.54 -10.05
CA ILE A 60 3.55 21.22 -10.80
C ILE A 60 2.53 20.23 -11.37
N CYS A 61 2.99 19.09 -11.94
CA CYS A 61 2.09 18.07 -12.47
C CYS A 61 1.31 17.38 -11.34
N ARG A 62 1.98 17.09 -10.21
CA ARG A 62 1.32 16.54 -9.01
C ARG A 62 0.19 17.46 -8.53
N SER A 63 0.47 18.77 -8.45
CA SER A 63 -0.53 19.76 -8.00
C SER A 63 -1.67 20.00 -8.98
N MET A 64 -1.51 19.62 -10.24
CA MET A 64 -2.55 19.75 -11.28
C MET A 64 -3.36 18.48 -11.48
N ASP A 65 -2.88 17.36 -10.95
CA ASP A 65 -3.52 16.06 -11.11
C ASP A 65 -4.96 16.06 -10.60
N SER A 66 -5.85 15.38 -11.32
CA SER A 66 -7.28 15.27 -11.06
C SER A 66 -8.05 16.61 -11.00
N LYS A 67 -7.43 17.73 -11.38
CA LYS A 67 -8.16 19.00 -11.52
C LYS A 67 -9.04 18.99 -12.77
N VAL A 68 -10.28 19.40 -12.58
CA VAL A 68 -11.29 19.52 -13.63
C VAL A 68 -11.44 20.97 -14.02
N PHE A 69 -11.45 21.25 -15.33
CA PHE A 69 -11.62 22.58 -15.93
C PHE A 69 -12.71 22.56 -17.00
N ASP A 70 -13.36 23.70 -17.21
CA ASP A 70 -14.23 23.88 -18.35
C ASP A 70 -13.42 23.93 -19.65
N MET A 71 -13.97 23.39 -20.75
CA MET A 71 -13.31 23.40 -22.07
C MET A 71 -13.04 24.82 -22.60
N LYS A 72 -13.78 25.83 -22.17
CA LYS A 72 -13.54 27.26 -22.54
C LYS A 72 -12.23 27.78 -21.95
N ASP A 73 -11.77 27.20 -20.84
CA ASP A 73 -10.56 27.61 -20.10
C ASP A 73 -9.34 26.77 -20.49
N TYR A 74 -9.43 25.94 -21.57
CA TYR A 74 -8.32 25.11 -22.01
C TYR A 74 -7.18 25.98 -22.54
N GLN A 75 -6.08 26.03 -21.79
CA GLN A 75 -4.90 26.82 -22.13
C GLN A 75 -3.64 26.00 -21.86
N VAL A 76 -2.94 25.67 -22.95
CA VAL A 76 -1.65 24.92 -22.91
C VAL A 76 -0.64 25.70 -22.08
N GLY A 77 0.00 25.06 -21.11
CA GLY A 77 0.96 25.64 -20.21
C GLY A 77 0.35 26.27 -18.94
N VAL A 78 -0.98 26.38 -18.84
CA VAL A 78 -1.68 26.99 -17.71
C VAL A 78 -2.68 26.03 -17.07
N THR A 79 -3.72 25.64 -17.81
CA THR A 79 -4.74 24.68 -17.35
C THR A 79 -4.61 23.32 -18.01
N ALA A 80 -3.83 23.23 -19.09
CA ALA A 80 -3.58 22.00 -19.83
C ALA A 80 -2.07 21.82 -20.08
N PRO A 81 -1.55 20.56 -20.12
CA PRO A 81 -0.15 20.28 -20.35
C PRO A 81 0.32 20.64 -21.78
N PRO A 82 1.64 20.78 -22.03
CA PRO A 82 2.73 20.60 -21.07
C PRO A 82 2.91 21.79 -20.14
N PHE A 83 3.09 21.54 -18.85
CA PHE A 83 3.33 22.58 -17.83
C PHE A 83 4.80 22.92 -17.68
N HIS A 84 5.68 22.05 -18.14
CA HIS A 84 7.14 22.17 -18.09
C HIS A 84 7.79 21.32 -19.19
N VAL A 85 9.10 21.45 -19.34
CA VAL A 85 9.90 20.64 -20.27
C VAL A 85 9.82 19.15 -19.91
N ASN A 86 9.68 18.28 -20.91
CA ASN A 86 9.47 16.84 -20.76
C ASN A 86 8.21 16.47 -19.93
N CYS A 87 7.19 17.29 -19.96
CA CYS A 87 5.92 16.99 -19.29
C CYS A 87 5.25 15.75 -19.91
N ARG A 88 4.84 14.79 -19.04
CA ARG A 88 4.16 13.55 -19.44
C ARG A 88 2.67 13.53 -19.04
N THR A 89 2.22 14.61 -18.42
CA THR A 89 0.82 14.81 -18.04
C THR A 89 -0.05 14.93 -19.29
N VAL A 90 -1.26 14.42 -19.20
CA VAL A 90 -2.25 14.44 -20.30
C VAL A 90 -3.57 15.01 -19.81
N THR A 91 -4.52 15.18 -20.73
CA THR A 91 -5.91 15.52 -20.39
C THR A 91 -6.84 14.42 -20.89
N ALA A 92 -7.99 14.25 -20.23
CA ALA A 92 -9.08 13.37 -20.65
C ALA A 92 -10.42 14.12 -20.56
N PRO A 93 -11.46 13.73 -21.34
CA PRO A 93 -12.80 14.21 -21.12
C PRO A 93 -13.26 13.91 -19.70
N TYR A 94 -13.90 14.86 -19.06
CA TYR A 94 -14.50 14.66 -17.75
C TYR A 94 -16.02 14.56 -17.88
N TYR A 95 -16.57 13.53 -17.26
CA TYR A 95 -18.00 13.31 -17.09
C TYR A 95 -18.31 13.19 -15.60
N ASP A 96 -19.48 13.64 -15.19
CA ASP A 96 -19.87 13.46 -13.79
C ASP A 96 -19.87 11.95 -13.45
N LYS A 97 -19.17 11.59 -12.39
CA LYS A 97 -18.98 10.18 -11.99
C LYS A 97 -20.33 9.55 -11.63
N ILE A 98 -20.54 8.34 -12.11
CA ILE A 98 -21.65 7.49 -11.67
C ILE A 98 -21.19 6.78 -10.38
N ASP A 99 -22.05 6.71 -9.37
CA ASP A 99 -21.75 5.98 -8.13
C ASP A 99 -21.28 4.54 -8.43
N GLY A 100 -20.10 4.19 -7.97
CA GLY A 100 -19.48 2.89 -8.18
C GLY A 100 -18.40 2.84 -9.28
N ASP A 101 -18.03 3.96 -9.89
CA ASP A 101 -16.91 4.00 -10.84
C ASP A 101 -15.56 3.72 -10.15
N ILE A 102 -14.85 2.74 -10.69
CA ILE A 102 -13.49 2.39 -10.27
C ILE A 102 -12.51 3.36 -10.94
N ASN A 103 -11.67 4.02 -10.16
CA ASN A 103 -10.65 4.96 -10.65
C ASN A 103 -9.35 4.25 -11.05
N LEU A 104 -9.41 3.29 -11.98
CA LEU A 104 -8.22 2.59 -12.42
C LEU A 104 -7.30 3.52 -13.21
N ARG A 105 -6.06 3.65 -12.72
CA ARG A 105 -4.99 4.43 -13.34
C ARG A 105 -3.76 3.56 -13.52
N ALA A 106 -3.02 3.77 -14.61
CA ALA A 106 -1.74 3.10 -14.82
C ALA A 106 -0.66 3.75 -13.93
N SER A 107 -0.07 2.97 -13.05
CA SER A 107 1.13 3.31 -12.27
C SER A 107 2.34 2.65 -12.90
N ARG A 108 3.49 3.33 -12.90
CA ARG A 108 4.74 2.77 -13.35
C ARG A 108 5.45 2.08 -12.20
N THR A 109 5.86 0.83 -12.42
CA THR A 109 6.64 0.05 -11.44
C THR A 109 8.14 0.42 -11.51
N GLU A 110 8.94 -0.07 -10.56
CA GLU A 110 10.40 0.11 -10.53
C GLU A 110 11.09 -0.48 -11.77
N ASP A 111 10.54 -1.54 -12.32
CA ASP A 111 11.04 -2.21 -13.54
C ASP A 111 10.61 -1.54 -14.85
N ASP A 112 10.08 -0.31 -14.79
CA ASP A 112 9.53 0.44 -15.93
C ASP A 112 8.32 -0.24 -16.62
N ASP A 113 7.67 -1.20 -15.96
CA ASP A 113 6.40 -1.81 -16.39
C ASP A 113 5.19 -1.04 -15.82
N TYR A 114 3.98 -1.50 -16.07
CA TYR A 114 2.74 -0.85 -15.66
C TYR A 114 1.86 -1.79 -14.86
N GLU A 115 1.31 -1.27 -13.77
CA GLU A 115 0.21 -1.91 -13.04
C GLU A 115 -1.00 -0.98 -12.99
N LEU A 116 -2.21 -1.55 -12.89
CA LEU A 116 -3.44 -0.78 -12.71
C LEU A 116 -3.74 -0.65 -11.23
N VAL A 117 -3.85 0.58 -10.76
CA VAL A 117 -4.12 0.92 -9.37
C VAL A 117 -5.41 1.73 -9.26
N ASP A 118 -6.20 1.48 -8.22
CA ASP A 118 -7.40 2.25 -7.91
C ASP A 118 -7.05 3.40 -6.97
N VAL A 119 -6.85 4.59 -7.55
CA VAL A 119 -6.44 5.79 -6.82
C VAL A 119 -7.16 7.02 -7.34
N LYS A 120 -7.47 7.96 -6.45
CA LYS A 120 -8.20 9.20 -6.77
C LYS A 120 -7.32 10.20 -7.53
N ASP A 121 -6.08 10.39 -7.06
CA ASP A 121 -5.15 11.36 -7.58
C ASP A 121 -3.69 10.93 -7.29
N TYR A 122 -2.73 11.77 -7.70
CA TYR A 122 -1.31 11.53 -7.48
C TYR A 122 -0.96 11.43 -5.99
N GLN A 123 -1.59 12.25 -5.13
CA GLN A 123 -1.30 12.22 -3.70
C GLN A 123 -1.76 10.92 -3.06
N ASP A 124 -2.98 10.47 -3.38
CA ASP A 124 -3.51 9.18 -2.93
C ASP A 124 -2.61 8.00 -3.40
N TRP A 125 -2.09 8.07 -4.62
CA TRP A 125 -1.10 7.10 -5.13
C TRP A 125 0.22 7.18 -4.36
N TYR A 126 0.73 8.39 -4.17
CA TYR A 126 2.01 8.61 -3.49
C TYR A 126 1.97 8.10 -2.05
N ASP A 127 0.89 8.42 -1.32
CA ASP A 127 0.68 8.00 0.06
C ASP A 127 0.55 6.47 0.18
N ARG A 128 -0.08 5.81 -0.79
CA ARG A 128 -0.30 4.35 -0.75
C ARG A 128 0.86 3.52 -1.28
N TYR A 129 1.57 4.00 -2.31
CA TYR A 129 2.51 3.18 -3.06
C TYR A 129 3.96 3.67 -2.99
N VAL A 130 4.20 4.95 -2.72
CA VAL A 130 5.55 5.55 -2.67
C VAL A 130 5.91 5.95 -1.25
N GLU A 131 5.10 6.77 -0.63
CA GLU A 131 5.27 7.13 0.77
C GLU A 131 4.65 6.06 1.68
N LYS A 132 4.90 4.78 1.36
CA LYS A 132 4.71 3.74 2.37
C LYS A 132 5.43 4.25 3.60
N PRO A 133 4.76 4.24 4.77
CA PRO A 133 5.39 4.77 5.97
C PRO A 133 6.71 4.04 6.19
N HIS A 134 7.77 4.69 5.79
CA HIS A 134 9.16 4.21 5.80
C HIS A 134 9.57 3.66 7.17
N TYR A 135 8.94 4.11 8.23
CA TYR A 135 9.28 3.78 9.60
C TYR A 135 8.86 2.37 10.05
N ILE A 136 7.92 1.70 9.36
CA ILE A 136 7.53 0.31 9.69
C ILE A 136 8.32 -0.72 8.88
N LEU A 137 8.92 -0.33 7.74
CA LEU A 137 9.52 -1.24 6.78
C LEU A 137 11.05 -1.10 6.60
N HIS A 138 11.72 -0.22 7.35
CA HIS A 138 13.17 -0.05 7.22
C HIS A 138 14.00 -1.07 8.01
N ALA A 139 13.80 -2.35 7.75
CA ALA A 139 14.76 -3.36 8.15
C ALA A 139 16.04 -3.34 7.28
N ASN A 140 16.03 -2.67 6.13
CA ASN A 140 17.13 -2.65 5.16
C ASN A 140 17.98 -1.40 5.16
N ASP A 141 17.67 -0.39 5.97
CA ASP A 141 18.65 0.67 6.23
C ASP A 141 19.71 0.11 7.17
N GLU A 142 20.81 -0.31 6.59
CA GLU A 142 21.96 -0.92 7.22
C GLU A 142 22.34 -0.19 8.52
N GLY A 143 21.85 -0.67 9.64
CA GLY A 143 22.47 -0.55 10.92
C GLY A 143 22.11 0.62 11.83
N ASN A 144 21.17 1.53 11.53
CA ASN A 144 20.94 2.76 12.33
C ASN A 144 19.50 3.02 12.82
N PHE A 145 18.52 2.12 12.59
CA PHE A 145 17.22 2.30 13.19
C PHE A 145 17.20 1.71 14.61
N ASP A 146 17.34 2.55 15.62
CA ASP A 146 17.20 2.13 17.02
C ASP A 146 15.70 2.10 17.39
N TYR A 147 15.08 0.93 17.16
CA TYR A 147 13.67 0.69 17.53
C TYR A 147 13.44 0.78 19.05
N LYS A 148 14.48 0.64 19.89
CA LYS A 148 14.34 0.64 21.36
C LYS A 148 13.88 2.00 21.86
N ASP A 149 14.37 3.07 21.29
CA ASP A 149 13.94 4.43 21.64
C ASP A 149 12.56 4.78 21.06
N LYS A 150 12.06 3.99 20.11
CA LYS A 150 10.79 4.20 19.40
C LYS A 150 9.71 3.19 19.75
N ALA A 151 9.96 2.26 20.66
CA ALA A 151 8.97 1.30 21.09
C ALA A 151 7.71 2.02 21.63
N ASN A 152 6.52 1.61 21.12
CA ASN A 152 5.21 2.24 21.30
C ASN A 152 4.97 3.54 20.50
N GLU A 153 5.88 3.95 19.62
CA GLU A 153 5.58 4.97 18.62
C GLU A 153 4.53 4.40 17.65
N TYR A 154 3.50 5.19 17.36
CA TYR A 154 2.47 4.81 16.40
C TYR A 154 2.20 5.93 15.42
N HIS A 155 1.73 5.55 14.23
CA HIS A 155 1.43 6.47 13.16
C HIS A 155 0.08 6.15 12.56
N TRP A 156 -0.74 7.17 12.37
CA TRP A 156 -1.93 7.06 11.54
C TRP A 156 -1.48 6.93 10.07
N LEU A 157 -1.97 5.92 9.37
CA LEU A 157 -1.59 5.64 7.99
C LEU A 157 -2.61 6.22 7.02
N PHE A 158 -3.85 5.76 7.14
CA PHE A 158 -4.97 6.19 6.31
C PHE A 158 -6.28 5.69 6.93
N LYS A 159 -7.39 5.95 6.22
CA LYS A 159 -8.70 5.45 6.59
C LYS A 159 -9.31 4.66 5.45
N ILE A 160 -9.93 3.50 5.76
CA ILE A 160 -10.73 2.72 4.83
C ILE A 160 -12.23 2.96 5.09
N ASP A 161 -13.02 2.92 4.02
CA ASP A 161 -14.46 3.19 4.12
C ASP A 161 -15.25 1.98 4.63
N LYS A 162 -14.75 0.76 4.38
CA LYS A 162 -15.40 -0.49 4.76
C LYS A 162 -14.46 -1.35 5.59
N VAL A 163 -14.90 -1.72 6.78
CA VAL A 163 -14.15 -2.60 7.69
C VAL A 163 -14.81 -3.98 7.67
N ASP A 164 -14.30 -4.86 6.83
CA ASP A 164 -14.61 -6.28 6.81
C ASP A 164 -13.35 -7.11 6.57
N TYR A 165 -13.47 -8.42 6.72
CA TYR A 165 -12.34 -9.34 6.61
C TYR A 165 -11.56 -9.21 5.29
N ASN A 166 -12.24 -9.03 4.16
CA ASN A 166 -11.58 -8.94 2.85
C ASN A 166 -10.83 -7.62 2.69
N SER A 167 -11.50 -6.50 2.96
CA SER A 167 -10.88 -5.15 2.88
C SER A 167 -9.67 -5.03 3.81
N VAL A 168 -9.76 -5.59 5.02
CA VAL A 168 -8.65 -5.58 5.97
C VAL A 168 -7.48 -6.46 5.51
N ARG A 169 -7.73 -7.62 4.91
CA ARG A 169 -6.67 -8.46 4.35
C ARG A 169 -5.90 -7.75 3.23
N GLU A 170 -6.57 -6.97 2.41
CA GLU A 170 -5.92 -6.15 1.38
C GLU A 170 -5.00 -5.10 2.01
N VAL A 171 -5.43 -4.47 3.11
CA VAL A 171 -4.56 -3.57 3.88
C VAL A 171 -3.34 -4.32 4.42
N PHE A 172 -3.54 -5.45 5.10
CA PHE A 172 -2.46 -6.20 5.73
C PHE A 172 -1.41 -6.69 4.73
N SER A 173 -1.85 -7.17 3.56
CA SER A 173 -0.97 -7.68 2.51
C SER A 173 0.07 -6.65 2.03
N GLN A 174 -0.23 -5.35 2.14
CA GLN A 174 0.69 -4.27 1.75
C GLN A 174 1.90 -4.15 2.69
N TYR A 175 1.79 -4.64 3.93
CA TYR A 175 2.81 -4.46 4.97
C TYR A 175 3.48 -5.76 5.41
N GLU A 176 2.75 -6.89 5.38
CA GLU A 176 3.16 -8.15 5.96
C GLU A 176 4.49 -8.71 5.40
N ALA A 177 4.73 -8.52 4.10
CA ALA A 177 5.97 -8.96 3.48
C ALA A 177 7.21 -8.28 4.10
N GLY A 178 7.11 -6.99 4.41
CA GLY A 178 8.20 -6.24 5.06
C GLY A 178 8.34 -6.50 6.56
N MET A 179 7.23 -6.87 7.24
CA MET A 179 7.24 -7.12 8.68
C MET A 179 8.00 -8.39 9.08
N VAL A 180 7.99 -9.42 8.23
CA VAL A 180 8.51 -10.75 8.57
C VAL A 180 9.99 -10.78 8.87
N ASP A 181 10.78 -9.94 8.20
CA ASP A 181 12.23 -9.91 8.34
C ASP A 181 12.73 -8.93 9.42
N LEU A 182 11.82 -8.22 10.09
CA LEU A 182 12.17 -7.31 11.16
C LEU A 182 12.74 -8.05 12.37
N SER A 183 13.71 -7.44 13.04
CA SER A 183 14.32 -7.96 14.29
C SER A 183 13.54 -7.57 15.54
N TYR A 184 12.45 -6.86 15.39
CA TYR A 184 11.53 -6.35 16.42
C TYR A 184 10.08 -6.55 15.99
N GLU A 185 9.16 -6.51 16.94
CA GLU A 185 7.74 -6.61 16.63
C GLU A 185 7.17 -5.30 16.10
N THR A 186 6.25 -5.40 15.17
CA THR A 186 5.42 -4.30 14.66
C THR A 186 4.00 -4.78 14.50
N ALA A 187 3.05 -3.86 14.47
CA ALA A 187 1.67 -4.20 14.18
C ALA A 187 1.03 -3.21 13.21
N ILE A 188 0.13 -3.71 12.38
CA ILE A 188 -0.85 -2.90 11.66
C ILE A 188 -2.21 -3.12 12.31
N VAL A 189 -2.85 -2.04 12.70
CA VAL A 189 -4.15 -2.03 13.36
C VAL A 189 -5.16 -1.35 12.47
N VAL A 190 -6.24 -2.05 12.14
CA VAL A 190 -7.42 -1.48 11.48
C VAL A 190 -8.52 -1.41 12.53
N ARG A 191 -8.88 -0.21 12.97
CA ARG A 191 -9.94 -0.02 13.97
C ARG A 191 -11.33 -0.16 13.34
N ALA A 192 -12.33 -0.42 14.17
CA ALA A 192 -13.73 -0.53 13.72
C ALA A 192 -14.26 0.74 13.04
N ASP A 193 -13.66 1.90 13.28
CA ASP A 193 -14.00 3.18 12.63
C ASP A 193 -13.29 3.38 11.28
N GLY A 194 -12.54 2.39 10.80
CA GLY A 194 -11.81 2.39 9.55
C GLY A 194 -10.42 3.03 9.59
N ASN A 195 -10.01 3.63 10.70
CA ASN A 195 -8.67 4.19 10.83
C ASN A 195 -7.62 3.08 10.89
N VAL A 196 -6.56 3.24 10.12
CA VAL A 196 -5.43 2.31 10.01
C VAL A 196 -4.20 2.93 10.66
N PHE A 197 -3.54 2.16 11.51
CA PHE A 197 -2.34 2.58 12.23
C PHE A 197 -1.22 1.56 12.06
N GLY A 198 0.02 2.05 12.00
CA GLY A 198 1.22 1.25 12.17
C GLY A 198 1.84 1.52 13.54
N ILE A 199 2.34 0.48 14.19
CA ILE A 199 2.91 0.55 15.54
C ILE A 199 4.29 -0.08 15.54
N ILE A 200 5.27 0.60 16.14
CA ILE A 200 6.61 0.07 16.39
C ILE A 200 6.60 -0.54 17.79
N GLY A 201 6.90 -1.82 17.86
CA GLY A 201 7.04 -2.55 19.13
C GLY A 201 8.48 -2.63 19.62
N GLY A 202 8.71 -3.54 20.55
CA GLY A 202 10.02 -3.90 21.06
C GLY A 202 10.55 -5.21 20.46
N GLU A 203 11.56 -5.81 21.10
CA GLU A 203 12.15 -7.07 20.63
C GLU A 203 11.16 -8.24 20.59
N ASN A 204 10.15 -8.25 21.48
CA ASN A 204 9.22 -9.35 21.67
C ASN A 204 7.84 -8.90 22.17
N PHE A 205 7.46 -7.67 21.91
CA PHE A 205 6.14 -7.15 22.24
C PHE A 205 5.74 -6.00 21.33
N VAL A 206 4.44 -5.85 21.12
CA VAL A 206 3.85 -4.65 20.50
C VAL A 206 2.60 -4.24 21.31
N ASN A 207 2.55 -2.98 21.72
CA ASN A 207 1.42 -2.45 22.50
C ASN A 207 0.39 -1.80 21.59
N SER A 208 -0.62 -2.55 21.19
CA SER A 208 -1.68 -2.02 20.32
C SER A 208 -2.63 -1.02 20.98
N GLN A 209 -2.65 -0.92 22.30
CA GLN A 209 -3.51 0.03 23.04
C GLN A 209 -3.13 1.50 22.81
N VAL A 210 -1.91 1.78 22.33
CA VAL A 210 -1.45 3.15 22.05
C VAL A 210 -2.33 3.88 21.04
N VAL A 211 -3.07 3.14 20.18
CA VAL A 211 -4.00 3.72 19.19
C VAL A 211 -5.45 3.84 19.70
N GLY A 212 -5.68 3.65 20.99
CA GLY A 212 -6.98 3.86 21.66
C GLY A 212 -7.89 2.64 21.68
N ASP A 213 -9.20 2.81 21.49
CA ASP A 213 -10.18 1.72 21.57
C ASP A 213 -9.99 0.71 20.45
N LEU A 214 -9.78 -0.55 20.86
CA LEU A 214 -9.54 -1.69 19.97
C LEU A 214 -10.77 -2.60 19.81
N THR A 215 -11.90 -2.25 20.39
CA THR A 215 -13.12 -3.06 20.28
C THR A 215 -13.51 -3.24 18.80
N GLY A 216 -13.60 -4.49 18.36
CA GLY A 216 -13.89 -4.83 16.96
C GLY A 216 -12.73 -4.54 15.96
N ALA A 217 -11.54 -4.23 16.47
CA ALA A 217 -10.38 -4.00 15.61
C ALA A 217 -9.83 -5.30 15.02
N TYR A 218 -9.16 -5.15 13.88
CA TYR A 218 -8.36 -6.18 13.20
C TYR A 218 -6.89 -5.82 13.35
N ILE A 219 -6.07 -6.78 13.73
CA ILE A 219 -4.63 -6.57 13.95
C ILE A 219 -3.82 -7.64 13.23
N THR A 220 -2.71 -7.24 12.60
CA THR A 220 -1.63 -8.15 12.20
C THR A 220 -0.33 -7.70 12.86
N HIS A 221 0.50 -8.66 13.30
CA HIS A 221 1.82 -8.38 13.88
C HIS A 221 2.81 -9.50 13.51
N ASN A 222 4.09 -9.20 13.58
CA ASN A 222 5.15 -10.16 13.32
C ASN A 222 5.78 -10.67 14.61
N HIS A 223 6.26 -11.92 14.57
CA HIS A 223 7.14 -12.48 15.58
C HIS A 223 8.57 -12.58 15.01
N PRO A 224 9.54 -11.84 15.55
CA PRO A 224 10.94 -11.90 15.12
C PRO A 224 11.52 -13.30 15.26
N LYS A 225 12.42 -13.69 14.34
CA LYS A 225 13.01 -15.05 14.29
C LYS A 225 13.57 -15.55 15.63
N LYS A 226 14.10 -14.64 16.43
CA LYS A 226 14.69 -14.97 17.74
C LYS A 226 13.63 -15.37 18.79
N TYR A 227 12.41 -14.87 18.66
CA TYR A 227 11.34 -14.99 19.67
C TYR A 227 10.13 -15.77 19.15
N THR A 228 10.18 -16.28 17.93
CA THR A 228 9.05 -17.02 17.36
C THR A 228 8.83 -18.35 18.07
N GLU A 229 7.59 -18.66 18.34
CA GLU A 229 7.12 -19.94 18.88
C GLU A 229 6.31 -20.74 17.84
N PHE A 230 6.26 -20.24 16.61
CA PHE A 230 5.48 -20.79 15.50
C PHE A 230 3.96 -20.84 15.77
N SER A 231 3.48 -19.99 16.67
CA SER A 231 2.10 -19.89 17.10
C SER A 231 1.90 -18.56 17.84
N PHE A 232 0.68 -18.27 18.24
CA PHE A 232 0.40 -17.18 19.17
C PHE A 232 0.99 -17.45 20.55
N SER A 233 1.41 -16.39 21.24
CA SER A 233 1.69 -16.42 22.67
C SER A 233 0.39 -16.47 23.50
N ASP A 234 0.51 -16.70 24.81
CA ASP A 234 -0.63 -16.61 25.72
C ASP A 234 -1.12 -15.15 25.85
N GLU A 235 -0.19 -14.21 25.74
CA GLU A 235 -0.45 -12.79 25.75
C GLU A 235 -1.27 -12.35 24.55
N ASP A 236 -1.01 -12.89 23.35
CA ASP A 236 -1.79 -12.61 22.15
C ASP A 236 -3.24 -13.04 22.30
N ILE A 237 -3.47 -14.28 22.79
CA ILE A 237 -4.82 -14.81 23.01
C ILE A 237 -5.55 -14.02 24.09
N ASN A 238 -4.86 -13.64 25.16
CA ASN A 238 -5.45 -12.84 26.23
C ASN A 238 -5.80 -11.43 25.73
N SER A 239 -4.91 -10.78 24.97
CA SER A 239 -5.14 -9.47 24.37
C SER A 239 -6.30 -9.47 23.39
N PHE A 240 -6.42 -10.53 22.57
CA PHE A 240 -7.57 -10.72 21.67
C PHE A 240 -8.91 -10.69 22.42
N ILE A 241 -8.97 -11.35 23.58
CA ILE A 241 -10.19 -11.40 24.42
C ILE A 241 -10.42 -10.08 25.16
N GLU A 242 -9.39 -9.58 25.82
CA GLU A 242 -9.47 -8.39 26.67
C GLU A 242 -9.89 -7.16 25.87
N TYR A 243 -9.29 -6.96 24.69
CA TYR A 243 -9.58 -5.82 23.82
C TYR A 243 -10.76 -6.06 22.88
N LYS A 244 -11.39 -7.24 22.95
CA LYS A 244 -12.55 -7.61 22.13
C LYS A 244 -12.26 -7.44 20.63
N LEU A 245 -11.09 -7.91 20.20
CA LEU A 245 -10.70 -7.81 18.79
C LEU A 245 -11.66 -8.66 17.93
N ALA A 246 -11.93 -8.21 16.71
CA ALA A 246 -12.64 -9.02 15.71
C ALA A 246 -11.73 -10.09 15.10
N TYR A 247 -10.44 -9.75 14.94
CA TYR A 247 -9.46 -10.61 14.28
C TYR A 247 -8.04 -10.26 14.73
N LEU A 248 -7.20 -11.29 14.89
CA LEU A 248 -5.78 -11.13 15.14
C LEU A 248 -5.01 -12.10 14.24
N LYS A 249 -3.96 -11.59 13.59
CA LYS A 249 -3.03 -12.36 12.76
C LYS A 249 -1.61 -12.20 13.29
N GLY A 250 -0.91 -13.31 13.43
CA GLY A 250 0.50 -13.36 13.73
C GLY A 250 1.29 -13.88 12.52
N LEU A 251 2.49 -13.36 12.33
CA LEU A 251 3.38 -13.70 11.25
C LEU A 251 4.76 -14.06 11.80
N ASP A 252 5.32 -15.16 11.35
CA ASP A 252 6.74 -15.42 11.47
C ASP A 252 7.36 -15.81 10.13
N TYR A 253 8.65 -16.11 10.09
CA TYR A 253 9.33 -16.47 8.84
C TYR A 253 8.84 -17.80 8.23
N LYS A 254 8.05 -18.60 8.98
CA LYS A 254 7.62 -19.94 8.56
C LYS A 254 6.11 -20.08 8.46
N TYR A 255 5.36 -19.41 9.32
CA TYR A 255 3.91 -19.56 9.42
C TYR A 255 3.20 -18.21 9.48
N GLU A 256 1.93 -18.24 9.07
CA GLU A 256 0.89 -17.28 9.38
C GLU A 256 -0.15 -17.96 10.25
N TYR A 257 -0.57 -17.33 11.32
CA TYR A 257 -1.59 -17.85 12.23
C TYR A 257 -2.62 -16.79 12.54
N GLU A 258 -3.86 -17.23 12.62
CA GLU A 258 -5.02 -16.35 12.70
C GLU A 258 -5.97 -16.82 13.80
N ILE A 259 -6.54 -15.87 14.56
CA ILE A 259 -7.65 -16.12 15.47
C ILE A 259 -8.81 -15.16 15.20
N SER A 260 -10.04 -15.66 15.36
CA SER A 260 -11.28 -14.91 15.25
C SER A 260 -12.38 -15.59 16.07
N TRP A 261 -13.53 -14.95 16.19
CA TRP A 261 -14.69 -15.57 16.84
C TRP A 261 -15.42 -16.55 15.92
N ASP A 262 -15.64 -16.21 14.64
CA ASP A 262 -16.51 -16.93 13.72
C ASP A 262 -16.14 -16.82 12.22
N LEU A 263 -15.03 -16.19 11.87
CA LEU A 263 -14.68 -15.94 10.46
C LEU A 263 -14.26 -17.20 9.69
N PHE A 264 -13.87 -18.27 10.39
CA PHE A 264 -13.36 -19.51 9.76
C PHE A 264 -13.51 -20.72 10.71
N GLU A 265 -13.31 -21.91 10.17
CA GLU A 265 -13.23 -23.14 10.96
C GLU A 265 -11.86 -23.25 11.64
N SER A 266 -11.83 -23.81 12.85
CA SER A 266 -10.58 -24.06 13.57
C SER A 266 -9.78 -25.19 12.95
N ASP A 267 -8.45 -25.10 13.03
CA ASP A 267 -7.58 -26.25 12.79
C ASP A 267 -7.90 -27.38 13.77
N LYS A 268 -7.62 -28.59 13.34
CA LYS A 268 -7.71 -29.77 14.18
C LYS A 268 -6.40 -30.02 14.88
N TYR A 269 -6.48 -30.64 16.07
CA TYR A 269 -5.29 -31.21 16.70
C TYR A 269 -4.69 -32.26 15.77
N SER A 270 -3.36 -32.34 15.78
CA SER A 270 -2.71 -33.52 15.20
C SER A 270 -2.78 -34.68 16.17
N ASP A 271 -3.33 -35.80 15.73
CA ASP A 271 -3.34 -37.06 16.49
C ASP A 271 -2.10 -37.91 16.18
N ASP A 272 -1.20 -37.46 15.31
CA ASP A 272 0.02 -38.17 14.92
C ASP A 272 1.08 -38.08 16.01
N PRO A 273 1.51 -39.18 16.66
CA PRO A 273 2.55 -39.20 17.67
C PRO A 273 3.90 -38.71 17.18
N ASP A 274 4.19 -38.83 15.87
CA ASP A 274 5.45 -38.36 15.31
C ASP A 274 5.46 -36.82 15.13
N GLU A 275 4.31 -36.21 14.84
CA GLU A 275 4.17 -34.78 14.83
C GLU A 275 4.34 -34.15 16.23
N TRP A 276 3.89 -34.83 17.29
CA TRP A 276 4.06 -34.40 18.68
C TRP A 276 5.53 -34.42 19.16
N LYS A 277 6.45 -34.99 18.41
CA LYS A 277 7.90 -34.87 18.66
C LYS A 277 8.46 -33.53 18.16
N ASN A 278 7.72 -32.83 17.31
CA ASN A 278 8.13 -31.55 16.75
C ASN A 278 7.60 -30.41 17.64
N PHE A 279 8.51 -29.59 18.19
CA PHE A 279 8.18 -28.47 19.05
C PHE A 279 7.14 -27.50 18.42
N GLU A 280 7.23 -27.26 17.10
CA GLU A 280 6.30 -26.38 16.38
C GLU A 280 4.86 -26.88 16.43
N TYR A 281 4.65 -28.18 16.32
CA TYR A 281 3.34 -28.80 16.41
C TYR A 281 2.81 -28.82 17.84
N VAL A 282 3.66 -29.12 18.80
CA VAL A 282 3.27 -29.13 20.22
C VAL A 282 2.75 -27.76 20.63
N LYS A 283 3.49 -26.70 20.32
CA LYS A 283 3.07 -25.33 20.62
C LYS A 283 1.76 -24.96 19.93
N HIS A 284 1.67 -25.22 18.64
CA HIS A 284 0.47 -24.96 17.87
C HIS A 284 -0.77 -25.69 18.45
N ASN A 285 -0.66 -26.98 18.73
CA ASN A 285 -1.76 -27.77 19.30
C ASN A 285 -2.19 -27.28 20.70
N ILE A 286 -1.23 -26.87 21.55
CA ILE A 286 -1.55 -26.27 22.85
C ILE A 286 -2.35 -24.98 22.67
N GLN A 287 -1.94 -24.10 21.74
CA GLN A 287 -2.63 -22.84 21.52
C GLN A 287 -3.99 -23.00 20.85
N ILE A 288 -4.15 -23.96 19.94
CA ILE A 288 -5.48 -24.36 19.43
C ILE A 288 -6.39 -24.72 20.60
N GLY A 289 -5.93 -25.58 21.52
CA GLY A 289 -6.70 -26.01 22.66
C GLY A 289 -7.17 -24.85 23.52
N LYS A 290 -6.26 -23.96 23.89
CA LYS A 290 -6.57 -22.76 24.69
C LYS A 290 -7.57 -21.84 24.00
N ALA A 291 -7.44 -21.65 22.68
CA ALA A 291 -8.36 -20.84 21.90
C ALA A 291 -9.77 -21.47 21.86
N LEU A 292 -9.85 -22.77 21.55
CA LEU A 292 -11.13 -23.49 21.48
C LEU A 292 -11.89 -23.53 22.81
N GLU A 293 -11.18 -23.69 23.94
CA GLU A 293 -11.78 -23.63 25.28
C GLU A 293 -12.47 -22.27 25.57
N LYS A 294 -11.99 -21.22 24.91
CA LYS A 294 -12.51 -19.86 25.01
C LYS A 294 -13.53 -19.52 23.90
N GLY A 295 -13.86 -20.46 23.04
CA GLY A 295 -14.76 -20.26 21.90
C GLY A 295 -14.15 -19.51 20.73
N ILE A 296 -12.82 -19.42 20.67
CA ILE A 296 -12.06 -18.74 19.63
C ILE A 296 -11.69 -19.73 18.54
N ARG A 297 -11.85 -19.37 17.28
CA ARG A 297 -11.38 -20.13 16.13
C ARG A 297 -9.90 -19.83 15.90
N TYR A 298 -9.11 -20.86 15.61
CA TYR A 298 -7.67 -20.76 15.39
C TYR A 298 -7.28 -21.56 14.15
N ARG A 299 -6.48 -20.97 13.26
CA ARG A 299 -5.90 -21.67 12.12
C ARG A 299 -4.48 -21.20 11.83
N ARG A 300 -3.68 -22.04 11.17
CA ARG A 300 -2.30 -21.78 10.79
C ARG A 300 -2.01 -22.23 9.37
N PHE A 301 -1.23 -21.43 8.63
CA PHE A 301 -0.77 -21.73 7.29
C PHE A 301 0.74 -21.65 7.21
N LYS A 302 1.34 -22.57 6.47
CA LYS A 302 2.76 -22.48 6.17
C LYS A 302 2.98 -21.40 5.11
N ARG A 303 3.87 -20.46 5.38
CA ARG A 303 4.27 -19.48 4.38
C ARG A 303 5.10 -20.19 3.31
N TRP A 304 4.76 -19.97 2.06
CA TRP A 304 5.60 -20.41 0.97
C TRP A 304 6.82 -19.50 0.94
N GLN A 305 7.99 -20.07 1.08
CA GLN A 305 9.23 -19.37 0.77
C GLN A 305 9.20 -19.09 -0.72
N ILE A 306 9.02 -17.79 -1.06
CA ILE A 306 9.17 -17.29 -2.42
C ILE A 306 10.66 -17.14 -2.69
#